data_334851e0f98a8e8a34bb53d79bdb824b
#
_entry.id   334851e0f98a8e8a34bb53d79bdb824b
#
_cell.length_a   1.000
_cell.length_b   1.000
_cell.length_c   1.000
_cell.angle_alpha   90.00
_cell.angle_beta   90.00
_cell.angle_gamma   90.00
#
_symmetry.space_group_name_H-M   'P 1'
#
loop_
_entity.id
_entity.type
_entity.pdbx_description
1 polymer ?
#
loop_
_entity_poly.entity_id
_entity_poly.type
_entity_poly.pdbx_seq_one_letter_code
_entity_poly.pdbx_strand_id
1 'polypeptide(L)'
;GAFSSGIGYTEMASILGTGQLWVKVPESIKIEVTGTLPANVTSKDVILRLLGDLKADGATYQALEFCGDTIEAMSVASRMTMSNMAVEAGAKCGLFTPDEKTAEYCQTELTEKERSLKGDEDARYSRVIRYHAEELVPVLACPSQVDNIRPVQELEGTEIDQVFIGSCTNGRLEDLQMAAAVLKGKKVADFVKLIVTPASRKIYEQAAADGTLQTLVEAGAIVTHPGCGLCCGRTGGILTDGERVVATNNRNFLGRMGTSKVEIYLASPKTAAACAVAGKITRA
;
A
#
# COMPACT_ATOMS: atom_id res chain seq x y z
N GLY A 1 4.52 -6.68 15.32
CA GLY A 1 5.21 -6.42 16.57
C GLY A 1 6.57 -5.72 16.46
N ALA A 2 7.16 -5.56 15.27
CA ALA A 2 8.41 -4.85 15.12
C ALA A 2 8.19 -3.35 14.94
N PHE A 3 8.98 -2.53 15.63
CA PHE A 3 9.07 -1.12 15.36
C PHE A 3 9.89 -0.91 14.07
N SER A 4 9.19 -0.71 12.95
CA SER A 4 9.80 -0.50 11.64
C SER A 4 9.50 0.91 11.16
N SER A 5 10.52 1.70 10.91
CA SER A 5 10.38 3.10 10.55
C SER A 5 11.20 3.45 9.32
N GLY A 6 10.72 4.44 8.55
CA GLY A 6 11.52 5.10 7.52
C GLY A 6 12.59 5.98 8.14
N ILE A 7 13.79 5.95 7.58
CA ILE A 7 14.92 6.76 8.05
C ILE A 7 15.53 7.54 6.89
N GLY A 8 16.12 8.68 7.20
CA GLY A 8 16.88 9.49 6.23
C GLY A 8 18.30 8.96 6.01
N TYR A 9 18.99 9.51 5.02
CA TYR A 9 20.36 9.08 4.69
C TYR A 9 21.38 9.40 5.79
N THR A 10 21.20 10.46 6.56
CA THR A 10 22.07 10.81 7.69
C THR A 10 21.89 9.86 8.87
N GLU A 11 20.65 9.44 9.14
CA GLU A 11 20.34 8.42 10.13
C GLU A 11 20.93 7.06 9.69
N MET A 12 20.83 6.71 8.40
CA MET A 12 21.43 5.50 7.85
C MET A 12 22.96 5.53 8.00
N ALA A 13 23.62 6.66 7.76
CA ALA A 13 25.06 6.79 7.95
C ALA A 13 25.46 6.56 9.43
N SER A 14 24.67 7.08 10.39
CA SER A 14 24.87 6.81 11.81
C SER A 14 24.72 5.31 12.15
N ILE A 15 23.67 4.68 11.63
CA ILE A 15 23.43 3.23 11.85
C ILE A 15 24.56 2.39 11.26
N LEU A 16 25.04 2.71 10.06
CA LEU A 16 26.16 1.99 9.43
C LEU A 16 27.46 2.15 10.23
N GLY A 17 27.67 3.31 10.87
CA GLY A 17 28.87 3.56 11.68
C GLY A 17 28.80 3.00 13.11
N THR A 18 27.64 2.97 13.72
CA THR A 18 27.49 2.67 15.16
C THR A 18 26.62 1.47 15.46
N GLY A 19 25.82 0.97 14.50
CA GLY A 19 24.81 -0.05 14.73
C GLY A 19 23.59 0.46 15.52
N GLN A 20 23.49 1.76 15.81
CA GLN A 20 22.51 2.34 16.72
C GLN A 20 21.82 3.57 16.12
N LEU A 21 20.57 3.76 16.52
CA LEU A 21 19.80 4.98 16.30
C LEU A 21 18.99 5.28 17.56
N TRP A 22 19.09 6.50 18.08
CA TRP A 22 18.22 6.92 19.16
C TRP A 22 16.85 7.32 18.60
N VAL A 23 15.80 7.02 19.35
CA VAL A 23 14.45 7.46 19.08
C VAL A 23 13.78 7.93 20.35
N LYS A 24 12.96 8.97 20.27
CA LYS A 24 12.03 9.31 21.35
C LYS A 24 10.87 8.30 21.27
N VAL A 25 10.45 7.73 22.40
CA VAL A 25 9.27 6.85 22.43
C VAL A 25 8.06 7.67 21.99
N PRO A 26 7.39 7.29 20.88
CA PRO A 26 6.24 8.03 20.37
C PRO A 26 4.99 7.74 21.19
N GLU A 27 4.07 8.69 21.26
CA GLU A 27 2.68 8.42 21.64
C GLU A 27 2.02 7.54 20.58
N SER A 28 0.95 6.83 20.94
CA SER A 28 0.25 5.93 20.02
C SER A 28 -1.17 6.43 19.73
N ILE A 29 -1.58 6.30 18.48
CA ILE A 29 -2.98 6.38 18.03
C ILE A 29 -3.47 4.94 17.83
N LYS A 30 -4.58 4.59 18.46
CA LYS A 30 -5.24 3.29 18.27
C LYS A 30 -6.18 3.36 17.07
N ILE A 31 -6.02 2.43 16.12
CA ILE A 31 -6.87 2.27 14.94
C ILE A 31 -7.58 0.92 15.06
N GLU A 32 -8.86 0.95 15.34
CA GLU A 32 -9.68 -0.24 15.51
C GLU A 32 -10.59 -0.41 14.29
N VAL A 33 -10.43 -1.55 13.59
CA VAL A 33 -11.26 -1.88 12.43
C VAL A 33 -11.98 -3.18 12.72
N THR A 34 -13.31 -3.13 12.75
CA THR A 34 -14.17 -4.26 13.09
C THR A 34 -15.09 -4.64 11.94
N GLY A 35 -15.49 -5.91 11.90
CA GLY A 35 -16.38 -6.46 10.87
C GLY A 35 -15.64 -7.04 9.67
N THR A 36 -16.36 -7.20 8.55
CA THR A 36 -15.83 -7.85 7.35
C THR A 36 -15.70 -6.86 6.19
N LEU A 37 -14.52 -6.79 5.59
CA LEU A 37 -14.29 -5.94 4.41
C LEU A 37 -15.17 -6.38 3.23
N PRO A 38 -15.82 -5.44 2.53
CA PRO A 38 -16.45 -5.72 1.24
C PRO A 38 -15.46 -6.32 0.25
N ALA A 39 -15.92 -7.19 -0.64
CA ALA A 39 -15.06 -7.95 -1.56
C ALA A 39 -14.16 -7.09 -2.46
N ASN A 40 -14.58 -5.86 -2.76
CA ASN A 40 -13.85 -4.90 -3.58
C ASN A 40 -12.97 -3.93 -2.77
N VAL A 41 -12.96 -4.03 -1.44
CA VAL A 41 -12.13 -3.22 -0.53
C VAL A 41 -10.92 -4.02 -0.08
N THR A 42 -9.75 -3.38 -0.01
CA THR A 42 -8.49 -3.99 0.39
C THR A 42 -7.84 -3.19 1.52
N SER A 43 -6.76 -3.71 2.11
CA SER A 43 -5.96 -2.98 3.11
C SER A 43 -5.44 -1.64 2.59
N LYS A 44 -5.24 -1.50 1.26
CA LYS A 44 -4.89 -0.23 0.64
C LYS A 44 -5.99 0.81 0.78
N ASP A 45 -7.24 0.40 0.58
CA ASP A 45 -8.38 1.31 0.74
C ASP A 45 -8.55 1.73 2.20
N VAL A 46 -8.35 0.80 3.15
CA VAL A 46 -8.38 1.09 4.60
C VAL A 46 -7.34 2.15 4.98
N ILE A 47 -6.08 1.96 4.58
CA ILE A 47 -5.03 2.93 4.94
C ILE A 47 -5.20 4.26 4.20
N LEU A 48 -5.66 4.29 2.96
CA LEU A 48 -5.97 5.53 2.25
C LEU A 48 -7.11 6.28 2.94
N ARG A 49 -8.17 5.58 3.36
CA ARG A 49 -9.26 6.19 4.14
C ARG A 49 -8.73 6.82 5.42
N LEU A 50 -7.90 6.09 6.17
CA LEU A 50 -7.28 6.61 7.38
C LEU A 50 -6.44 7.86 7.12
N LEU A 51 -5.65 7.89 6.04
CA LEU A 51 -4.86 9.06 5.64
C LEU A 51 -5.75 10.27 5.34
N GLY A 52 -6.91 10.05 4.70
CA GLY A 52 -7.89 11.10 4.48
C GLY A 52 -8.44 11.71 5.75
N ASP A 53 -8.64 10.89 6.79
CA ASP A 53 -9.18 11.32 8.07
C ASP A 53 -8.10 11.94 8.99
N LEU A 54 -6.89 11.37 9.01
CA LEU A 54 -5.76 11.88 9.81
C LEU A 54 -5.09 13.11 9.20
N LYS A 55 -5.07 13.21 7.86
CA LYS A 55 -4.22 14.10 7.05
C LYS A 55 -2.74 13.70 7.07
N ALA A 56 -1.96 14.30 6.18
CA ALA A 56 -0.56 13.97 5.97
C ALA A 56 0.36 14.25 7.18
N ASP A 57 -0.09 15.04 8.14
CA ASP A 57 0.64 15.42 9.35
C ASP A 57 -0.06 15.01 10.65
N GLY A 58 -1.25 14.38 10.55
CA GLY A 58 -2.12 14.10 11.70
C GLY A 58 -1.62 13.07 12.69
N ALA A 59 -0.55 12.35 12.37
CA ALA A 59 0.14 11.41 13.24
C ALA A 59 1.63 11.72 13.39
N THR A 60 2.01 12.99 13.22
CA THR A 60 3.42 13.40 13.26
C THR A 60 4.12 12.90 14.51
N TYR A 61 5.17 12.10 14.30
CA TYR A 61 5.97 11.48 15.35
C TYR A 61 5.20 10.54 16.30
N GLN A 62 4.03 10.02 15.90
CA GLN A 62 3.25 9.05 16.67
C GLN A 62 3.38 7.64 16.07
N ALA A 63 3.03 6.61 16.83
CA ALA A 63 2.85 5.26 16.33
C ALA A 63 1.37 5.02 16.01
N LEU A 64 1.08 4.30 14.94
CA LEU A 64 -0.27 3.80 14.65
C LEU A 64 -0.36 2.35 15.10
N GLU A 65 -1.23 2.04 16.04
CA GLU A 65 -1.49 0.67 16.51
C GLU A 65 -2.81 0.17 15.92
N PHE A 66 -2.71 -0.83 15.05
CA PHE A 66 -3.85 -1.41 14.34
C PHE A 66 -4.37 -2.65 15.07
N CYS A 67 -5.68 -2.70 15.31
CA CYS A 67 -6.35 -3.80 16.00
C CYS A 67 -7.80 -4.01 15.49
N GLY A 68 -8.47 -5.02 16.02
CA GLY A 68 -9.81 -5.43 15.66
C GLY A 68 -9.83 -6.66 14.76
N ASP A 69 -10.98 -7.32 14.70
CA ASP A 69 -11.16 -8.61 14.00
C ASP A 69 -10.88 -8.51 12.48
N THR A 70 -11.21 -7.39 11.85
CA THR A 70 -10.81 -7.13 10.45
C THR A 70 -9.29 -7.16 10.28
N ILE A 71 -8.54 -6.53 11.21
CA ILE A 71 -7.08 -6.49 11.16
C ILE A 71 -6.47 -7.87 11.42
N GLU A 72 -7.05 -8.61 12.36
CA GLU A 72 -6.64 -9.99 12.67
C GLU A 72 -6.91 -10.94 11.49
N ALA A 73 -7.99 -10.70 10.74
CA ALA A 73 -8.30 -11.46 9.53
C ALA A 73 -7.32 -11.21 8.38
N MET A 74 -6.67 -10.03 8.31
CA MET A 74 -5.75 -9.66 7.23
C MET A 74 -4.52 -10.57 7.17
N SER A 75 -4.01 -10.78 5.94
CA SER A 75 -2.71 -11.39 5.69
C SER A 75 -1.58 -10.48 6.20
N VAL A 76 -0.37 -11.06 6.37
CA VAL A 76 0.82 -10.25 6.70
C VAL A 76 1.14 -9.25 5.58
N ALA A 77 0.95 -9.60 4.31
CA ALA A 77 1.16 -8.70 3.19
C ALA A 77 0.22 -7.49 3.25
N SER A 78 -1.05 -7.69 3.57
CA SER A 78 -2.03 -6.63 3.79
C SER A 78 -1.65 -5.71 4.96
N ARG A 79 -1.22 -6.29 6.10
CA ARG A 79 -0.72 -5.52 7.27
C ARG A 79 0.53 -4.71 6.91
N MET A 80 1.45 -5.28 6.12
CA MET A 80 2.66 -4.58 5.65
C MET A 80 2.33 -3.39 4.74
N THR A 81 1.28 -3.46 3.93
CA THR A 81 0.80 -2.33 3.13
C THR A 81 0.39 -1.16 4.03
N MET A 82 -0.38 -1.44 5.08
CA MET A 82 -0.82 -0.41 6.04
C MET A 82 0.37 0.16 6.84
N SER A 83 1.26 -0.70 7.33
CA SER A 83 2.47 -0.26 8.05
C SER A 83 3.39 0.58 7.16
N ASN A 84 3.57 0.21 5.88
CA ASN A 84 4.36 0.97 4.91
C ASN A 84 3.82 2.39 4.73
N MET A 85 2.51 2.56 4.71
CA MET A 85 1.86 3.86 4.47
C MET A 85 1.62 4.68 5.74
N ALA A 86 1.89 4.16 6.92
CA ALA A 86 1.77 4.93 8.17
C ALA A 86 2.63 6.20 8.15
N VAL A 87 3.81 6.15 7.51
CA VAL A 87 4.71 7.30 7.36
C VAL A 87 4.08 8.46 6.57
N GLU A 88 3.10 8.19 5.72
CA GLU A 88 2.41 9.21 4.93
C GLU A 88 1.44 10.07 5.77
N ALA A 89 1.12 9.66 7.00
CA ALA A 89 0.45 10.48 8.01
C ALA A 89 1.44 11.17 8.97
N GLY A 90 2.75 11.10 8.69
CA GLY A 90 3.81 11.59 9.60
C GLY A 90 4.17 10.62 10.72
N ALA A 91 3.56 9.43 10.77
CA ALA A 91 3.80 8.45 11.82
C ALA A 91 5.21 7.84 11.75
N LYS A 92 5.74 7.47 12.91
CA LYS A 92 7.03 6.75 13.01
C LYS A 92 6.91 5.30 12.57
N CYS A 93 5.79 4.65 12.84
CA CYS A 93 5.54 3.25 12.47
C CYS A 93 4.06 2.90 12.51
N GLY A 94 3.72 1.78 11.86
CA GLY A 94 2.44 1.08 12.03
C GLY A 94 2.69 -0.26 12.71
N LEU A 95 2.01 -0.51 13.82
CA LEU A 95 2.18 -1.68 14.67
C LEU A 95 0.98 -2.62 14.56
N PHE A 96 1.28 -3.91 14.55
CA PHE A 96 0.30 -5.00 14.57
C PHE A 96 0.72 -6.01 15.62
N THR A 97 -0.24 -6.56 16.34
CA THR A 97 0.03 -7.68 17.27
C THR A 97 0.50 -8.89 16.46
N PRO A 98 1.62 -9.51 16.82
CA PRO A 98 2.07 -10.75 16.19
C PRO A 98 1.09 -11.90 16.48
N ASP A 99 0.85 -12.73 15.48
CA ASP A 99 -0.03 -13.89 15.55
C ASP A 99 0.54 -15.07 14.75
N GLU A 100 -0.21 -16.15 14.61
CA GLU A 100 0.20 -17.35 13.89
C GLU A 100 0.51 -17.06 12.41
N LYS A 101 -0.22 -16.12 11.77
CA LYS A 101 0.09 -15.69 10.38
C LYS A 101 1.48 -15.04 10.31
N THR A 102 1.84 -14.29 11.35
CA THR A 102 3.18 -13.68 11.46
C THR A 102 4.25 -14.75 11.61
N ALA A 103 4.02 -15.77 12.46
CA ALA A 103 4.91 -16.89 12.65
C ALA A 103 5.15 -17.67 11.33
N GLU A 104 4.07 -17.99 10.64
CA GLU A 104 4.10 -18.69 9.35
C GLU A 104 4.88 -17.88 8.29
N TYR A 105 4.59 -16.58 8.17
CA TYR A 105 5.27 -15.70 7.22
C TYR A 105 6.78 -15.59 7.49
N CYS A 106 7.16 -15.50 8.77
CA CYS A 106 8.55 -15.42 9.20
C CYS A 106 9.26 -16.79 9.24
N GLN A 107 8.52 -17.89 9.05
CA GLN A 107 9.02 -19.26 9.16
C GLN A 107 9.72 -19.52 10.53
N THR A 108 9.09 -19.05 11.60
CA THR A 108 9.59 -19.16 12.98
C THR A 108 8.44 -19.38 13.94
N GLU A 109 8.73 -19.92 15.12
CA GLU A 109 7.77 -19.93 16.22
C GLU A 109 7.85 -18.62 17.00
N LEU A 110 6.69 -18.09 17.41
CA LEU A 110 6.65 -16.94 18.28
C LEU A 110 6.92 -17.38 19.72
N THR A 111 7.86 -16.70 20.38
CA THR A 111 8.08 -16.84 21.80
C THR A 111 6.88 -16.29 22.59
N GLU A 112 6.73 -16.68 23.85
CA GLU A 112 5.68 -16.14 24.73
C GLU A 112 5.75 -14.61 24.84
N LYS A 113 6.97 -14.07 24.92
CA LYS A 113 7.21 -12.63 24.93
C LYS A 113 6.71 -11.95 23.63
N GLU A 114 6.92 -12.56 22.47
CA GLU A 114 6.45 -12.00 21.20
C GLU A 114 4.93 -12.08 21.07
N ARG A 115 4.29 -13.14 21.56
CA ARG A 115 2.83 -13.28 21.62
C ARG A 115 2.17 -12.23 22.53
N SER A 116 2.89 -11.76 23.55
CA SER A 116 2.42 -10.73 24.48
C SER A 116 2.63 -9.29 23.97
N LEU A 117 3.22 -9.08 22.78
CA LEU A 117 3.44 -7.76 22.20
C LEU A 117 2.13 -7.14 21.68
N LYS A 118 1.31 -6.68 22.60
CA LYS A 118 0.06 -5.93 22.36
C LYS A 118 -0.02 -4.80 23.38
N GLY A 119 -0.86 -3.80 23.11
CA GLY A 119 -1.11 -2.75 24.12
C GLY A 119 -1.67 -3.34 25.41
N ASP A 120 -1.23 -2.82 26.55
CA ASP A 120 -1.76 -3.18 27.86
C ASP A 120 -3.23 -2.78 27.97
N GLU A 121 -3.99 -3.39 28.89
CA GLU A 121 -5.41 -3.08 29.06
C GLU A 121 -5.66 -1.63 29.50
N ASP A 122 -4.73 -1.05 30.24
CA ASP A 122 -4.73 0.33 30.69
C ASP A 122 -3.88 1.28 29.82
N ALA A 123 -3.45 0.82 28.63
CA ALA A 123 -2.66 1.62 27.70
C ALA A 123 -3.37 2.92 27.34
N ARG A 124 -2.63 4.02 27.39
CA ARG A 124 -3.13 5.35 27.05
C ARG A 124 -2.78 5.68 25.61
N TYR A 125 -3.82 6.03 24.84
CA TYR A 125 -3.69 6.47 23.46
C TYR A 125 -3.98 7.95 23.35
N SER A 126 -3.23 8.67 22.51
CA SER A 126 -3.49 10.09 22.21
C SER A 126 -4.83 10.27 21.48
N ARG A 127 -5.21 9.27 20.69
CA ARG A 127 -6.48 9.20 19.95
C ARG A 127 -6.89 7.76 19.72
N VAL A 128 -8.19 7.51 19.63
CA VAL A 128 -8.76 6.24 19.18
C VAL A 128 -9.66 6.51 17.99
N ILE A 129 -9.40 5.84 16.86
CA ILE A 129 -10.17 5.94 15.62
C ILE A 129 -10.79 4.56 15.36
N ARG A 130 -12.10 4.53 15.04
CA ARG A 130 -12.84 3.30 14.80
C ARG A 130 -13.47 3.31 13.42
N TYR A 131 -13.39 2.18 12.75
CA TYR A 131 -14.05 1.92 11.47
C TYR A 131 -14.86 0.63 11.54
N HIS A 132 -16.03 0.66 10.94
CA HIS A 132 -16.79 -0.54 10.59
C HIS A 132 -16.44 -0.92 9.17
N ALA A 133 -15.88 -2.10 8.97
CA ALA A 133 -15.32 -2.53 7.70
C ALA A 133 -16.34 -2.52 6.56
N GLU A 134 -17.60 -2.83 6.87
CA GLU A 134 -18.73 -2.86 5.93
C GLU A 134 -19.06 -1.48 5.33
N GLU A 135 -18.69 -0.40 6.03
CA GLU A 135 -18.94 0.97 5.57
C GLU A 135 -17.83 1.50 4.64
N LEU A 136 -16.73 0.75 4.54
CA LEU A 136 -15.61 1.15 3.70
C LEU A 136 -15.90 0.87 2.23
N VAL A 137 -15.49 1.80 1.39
CA VAL A 137 -15.63 1.72 -0.07
C VAL A 137 -14.27 1.87 -0.73
N PRO A 138 -14.09 1.39 -1.97
CA PRO A 138 -12.88 1.67 -2.74
C PRO A 138 -12.65 3.16 -2.89
N VAL A 139 -11.42 3.60 -2.61
CA VAL A 139 -11.05 5.01 -2.64
C VAL A 139 -9.79 5.26 -3.47
N LEU A 140 -9.61 6.50 -3.88
CA LEU A 140 -8.40 7.01 -4.52
C LEU A 140 -7.82 8.16 -3.70
N ALA A 141 -6.48 8.19 -3.60
CA ALA A 141 -5.80 9.43 -3.25
C ALA A 141 -5.59 10.23 -4.53
N CYS A 142 -6.28 11.36 -4.64
CA CYS A 142 -6.22 12.24 -5.82
C CYS A 142 -4.93 13.07 -5.86
N PRO A 143 -4.53 13.57 -7.02
CA PRO A 143 -3.39 14.48 -7.13
C PRO A 143 -3.55 15.72 -6.24
N SER A 144 -2.52 16.26 -5.64
CA SER A 144 -1.11 15.83 -5.57
C SER A 144 -0.72 15.57 -4.12
N GLN A 145 -1.67 15.10 -3.33
CA GLN A 145 -1.53 14.85 -1.88
C GLN A 145 -2.14 13.49 -1.53
N VAL A 146 -1.44 12.74 -0.69
CA VAL A 146 -1.84 11.38 -0.30
C VAL A 146 -3.13 11.35 0.53
N ASP A 147 -3.48 12.45 1.18
CA ASP A 147 -4.67 12.63 2.01
C ASP A 147 -5.86 13.28 1.29
N ASN A 148 -5.72 13.56 -0.01
CA ASN A 148 -6.82 14.01 -0.86
C ASN A 148 -7.67 12.81 -1.32
N ILE A 149 -8.37 12.21 -0.37
CA ILE A 149 -9.11 10.96 -0.58
C ILE A 149 -10.50 11.23 -1.11
N ARG A 150 -10.89 10.47 -2.16
CA ARG A 150 -12.24 10.44 -2.71
C ARG A 150 -12.68 9.00 -3.02
N PRO A 151 -13.96 8.67 -2.86
CA PRO A 151 -14.52 7.44 -3.38
C PRO A 151 -14.26 7.30 -4.88
N VAL A 152 -13.93 6.09 -5.34
CA VAL A 152 -13.70 5.81 -6.78
C VAL A 152 -14.91 6.25 -7.61
N GLN A 153 -16.11 6.05 -7.09
CA GLN A 153 -17.36 6.38 -7.76
C GLN A 153 -17.47 7.86 -8.18
N GLU A 154 -16.87 8.78 -7.43
CA GLU A 154 -16.90 10.21 -7.75
C GLU A 154 -16.03 10.57 -8.95
N LEU A 155 -15.10 9.71 -9.32
CA LEU A 155 -14.09 9.94 -10.36
C LEU A 155 -14.28 9.02 -11.56
N GLU A 156 -15.33 8.17 -11.54
CA GLU A 156 -15.60 7.23 -12.64
C GLU A 156 -15.70 7.95 -13.98
N GLY A 157 -15.06 7.36 -14.99
CA GLY A 157 -15.02 7.91 -16.35
C GLY A 157 -13.83 8.81 -16.64
N THR A 158 -13.03 9.23 -15.64
CA THR A 158 -11.78 9.97 -15.87
C THR A 158 -10.80 9.11 -16.68
N GLU A 159 -10.43 9.53 -17.87
CA GLU A 159 -9.48 8.84 -18.75
C GLU A 159 -8.07 8.81 -18.12
N ILE A 160 -7.34 7.72 -18.36
CA ILE A 160 -5.97 7.52 -17.87
C ILE A 160 -5.07 7.03 -18.99
N ASP A 161 -3.78 7.35 -18.89
CA ASP A 161 -2.76 6.98 -19.87
C ASP A 161 -1.92 5.78 -19.40
N GLN A 162 -1.83 5.59 -18.09
CA GLN A 162 -0.97 4.56 -17.52
C GLN A 162 -1.51 4.00 -16.21
N VAL A 163 -1.16 2.74 -15.95
CA VAL A 163 -1.36 2.09 -14.66
C VAL A 163 -0.04 1.53 -14.17
N PHE A 164 0.25 1.73 -12.89
CA PHE A 164 1.40 1.15 -12.21
C PHE A 164 0.96 0.28 -11.04
N ILE A 165 1.31 -1.01 -11.07
CA ILE A 165 1.05 -1.95 -9.97
C ILE A 165 2.38 -2.48 -9.46
N GLY A 166 2.64 -2.31 -8.15
CA GLY A 166 3.86 -2.88 -7.61
C GLY A 166 4.53 -2.07 -6.50
N SER A 167 5.85 -2.17 -6.48
CA SER A 167 6.77 -1.62 -5.48
C SER A 167 6.65 -2.27 -4.09
N CYS A 168 7.29 -1.67 -3.07
CA CYS A 168 7.24 -2.15 -1.69
C CYS A 168 5.84 -2.06 -1.05
N THR A 169 4.96 -1.23 -1.59
CA THR A 169 3.60 -1.02 -1.05
C THR A 169 2.65 -2.12 -1.48
N ASN A 170 2.47 -2.33 -2.79
CA ASN A 170 1.55 -3.32 -3.35
C ASN A 170 2.16 -4.08 -4.54
N GLY A 171 3.35 -4.66 -4.33
CA GLY A 171 4.00 -5.57 -5.27
C GLY A 171 4.29 -6.94 -4.67
N ARG A 172 3.60 -7.31 -3.58
CA ARG A 172 3.69 -8.64 -2.98
C ARG A 172 2.88 -9.64 -3.78
N LEU A 173 3.11 -10.92 -3.56
CA LEU A 173 2.47 -11.98 -4.34
C LEU A 173 0.94 -11.83 -4.37
N GLU A 174 0.30 -11.63 -3.22
CA GLU A 174 -1.17 -11.47 -3.16
C GLU A 174 -1.67 -10.22 -3.91
N ASP A 175 -0.89 -9.12 -3.92
CA ASP A 175 -1.24 -7.92 -4.68
C ASP A 175 -1.25 -8.21 -6.19
N LEU A 176 -0.22 -8.93 -6.66
CA LEU A 176 -0.11 -9.34 -8.06
C LEU A 176 -1.21 -10.34 -8.44
N GLN A 177 -1.54 -11.27 -7.55
CA GLN A 177 -2.63 -12.23 -7.73
C GLN A 177 -3.99 -11.53 -7.78
N MET A 178 -4.24 -10.54 -6.90
CA MET A 178 -5.46 -9.72 -6.95
C MET A 178 -5.60 -9.00 -8.30
N ALA A 179 -4.52 -8.40 -8.79
CA ALA A 179 -4.52 -7.74 -10.09
C ALA A 179 -4.73 -8.74 -11.24
N ALA A 180 -4.03 -9.88 -11.20
CA ALA A 180 -4.17 -10.94 -12.20
C ALA A 180 -5.59 -11.50 -12.22
N ALA A 181 -6.25 -11.67 -11.09
CA ALA A 181 -7.63 -12.14 -11.01
C ALA A 181 -8.62 -11.20 -11.74
N VAL A 182 -8.41 -9.87 -11.62
CA VAL A 182 -9.22 -8.88 -12.34
C VAL A 182 -8.92 -8.87 -13.84
N LEU A 183 -7.66 -9.07 -14.21
CA LEU A 183 -7.16 -9.05 -15.60
C LEU A 183 -7.40 -10.36 -16.37
N LYS A 184 -7.65 -11.47 -15.68
CA LYS A 184 -7.77 -12.79 -16.30
C LYS A 184 -8.80 -12.82 -17.41
N GLY A 185 -8.37 -13.22 -18.62
CA GLY A 185 -9.20 -13.28 -19.82
C GLY A 185 -9.58 -11.92 -20.42
N LYS A 186 -9.01 -10.83 -19.90
CA LYS A 186 -9.23 -9.47 -20.40
C LYS A 186 -7.94 -8.90 -21.00
N LYS A 187 -8.05 -7.79 -21.69
CA LYS A 187 -6.92 -7.02 -22.22
C LYS A 187 -6.90 -5.62 -21.59
N VAL A 188 -5.72 -5.11 -21.38
CA VAL A 188 -5.50 -3.69 -21.08
C VAL A 188 -5.97 -2.86 -22.27
N ALA A 189 -6.58 -1.71 -22.02
CA ALA A 189 -7.02 -0.81 -23.09
C ALA A 189 -5.82 -0.40 -23.98
N ASP A 190 -5.99 -0.40 -25.30
CA ASP A 190 -4.89 -0.27 -26.28
C ASP A 190 -4.00 0.97 -26.08
N PHE A 191 -4.56 2.05 -25.54
CA PHE A 191 -3.85 3.30 -25.28
C PHE A 191 -3.28 3.41 -23.86
N VAL A 192 -3.51 2.41 -22.98
CA VAL A 192 -3.02 2.40 -21.60
C VAL A 192 -1.76 1.54 -21.48
N LYS A 193 -0.74 2.06 -20.83
CA LYS A 193 0.44 1.29 -20.43
C LYS A 193 0.23 0.71 -19.04
N LEU A 194 0.13 -0.61 -18.92
CA LEU A 194 0.15 -1.29 -17.60
C LEU A 194 1.57 -1.74 -17.29
N ILE A 195 2.16 -1.16 -16.25
CA ILE A 195 3.49 -1.53 -15.76
C ILE A 195 3.36 -2.23 -14.41
N VAL A 196 3.98 -3.41 -14.28
CA VAL A 196 3.96 -4.21 -13.05
C VAL A 196 5.38 -4.41 -12.55
N THR A 197 5.64 -4.06 -11.28
CA THR A 197 6.95 -4.21 -10.64
C THR A 197 6.82 -5.03 -9.36
N PRO A 198 7.21 -6.31 -9.34
CA PRO A 198 7.22 -7.12 -8.12
C PRO A 198 8.14 -6.53 -7.05
N ALA A 199 7.79 -6.68 -5.76
CA ALA A 199 8.53 -6.06 -4.67
C ALA A 199 9.89 -6.71 -4.41
N SER A 200 10.09 -7.98 -4.77
CA SER A 200 11.36 -8.70 -4.59
C SER A 200 11.53 -9.83 -5.60
N ARG A 201 12.78 -10.32 -5.72
CA ARG A 201 13.11 -11.46 -6.57
C ARG A 201 12.32 -12.71 -6.16
N LYS A 202 12.21 -13.00 -4.88
CA LYS A 202 11.45 -14.15 -4.36
C LYS A 202 9.98 -14.07 -4.79
N ILE A 203 9.36 -12.90 -4.71
CA ILE A 203 7.97 -12.70 -5.16
C ILE A 203 7.86 -12.88 -6.68
N TYR A 204 8.83 -12.35 -7.44
CA TYR A 204 8.88 -12.55 -8.90
C TYR A 204 8.90 -14.03 -9.26
N GLU A 205 9.78 -14.80 -8.61
CA GLU A 205 9.92 -16.25 -8.83
C GLU A 205 8.63 -17.01 -8.46
N GLN A 206 7.99 -16.65 -7.34
CA GLN A 206 6.71 -17.23 -6.92
C GLN A 206 5.58 -16.93 -7.92
N ALA A 207 5.47 -15.67 -8.35
CA ALA A 207 4.46 -15.24 -9.31
C ALA A 207 4.68 -15.82 -10.73
N ALA A 208 5.94 -16.15 -11.08
CA ALA A 208 6.24 -16.90 -12.29
C ALA A 208 5.81 -18.37 -12.18
N ALA A 209 6.06 -18.98 -11.01
CA ALA A 209 5.77 -20.39 -10.78
C ALA A 209 4.27 -20.69 -10.68
N ASP A 210 3.46 -19.79 -10.14
CA ASP A 210 2.02 -19.97 -9.97
C ASP A 210 1.15 -19.47 -11.14
N GLY A 211 1.78 -18.95 -12.21
CA GLY A 211 1.09 -18.46 -13.42
C GLY A 211 0.56 -17.02 -13.31
N THR A 212 0.78 -16.35 -12.19
CA THR A 212 0.37 -14.93 -12.00
C THR A 212 1.02 -14.02 -13.03
N LEU A 213 2.34 -14.14 -13.27
CA LEU A 213 3.03 -13.33 -14.28
C LEU A 213 2.54 -13.63 -15.69
N GLN A 214 2.26 -14.88 -16.00
CA GLN A 214 1.70 -15.25 -17.30
C GLN A 214 0.37 -14.53 -17.55
N THR A 215 -0.55 -14.57 -16.58
CA THR A 215 -1.84 -13.88 -16.67
C THR A 215 -1.68 -12.37 -16.89
N LEU A 216 -0.75 -11.73 -16.17
CA LEU A 216 -0.47 -10.29 -16.31
C LEU A 216 0.07 -9.96 -17.70
N VAL A 217 1.02 -10.74 -18.21
CA VAL A 217 1.62 -10.54 -19.55
C VAL A 217 0.58 -10.81 -20.65
N GLU A 218 -0.21 -11.86 -20.52
CA GLU A 218 -1.31 -12.16 -21.45
C GLU A 218 -2.33 -11.03 -21.52
N ALA A 219 -2.57 -10.32 -20.42
CA ALA A 219 -3.44 -9.14 -20.41
C ALA A 219 -2.81 -7.90 -21.09
N GLY A 220 -1.49 -7.90 -21.35
CA GLY A 220 -0.76 -6.80 -21.96
C GLY A 220 0.11 -6.00 -20.99
N ALA A 221 0.36 -6.51 -19.76
CA ALA A 221 1.23 -5.85 -18.81
C ALA A 221 2.72 -5.95 -19.18
N ILE A 222 3.46 -4.89 -18.94
CA ILE A 222 4.92 -4.86 -18.97
C ILE A 222 5.41 -5.19 -17.56
N VAL A 223 5.94 -6.41 -17.36
CA VAL A 223 6.51 -6.82 -16.08
C VAL A 223 7.99 -6.43 -16.03
N THR A 224 8.36 -5.63 -15.05
CA THR A 224 9.73 -5.13 -14.88
C THR A 224 10.52 -5.94 -13.85
N HIS A 225 11.82 -5.68 -13.77
CA HIS A 225 12.66 -6.22 -12.70
C HIS A 225 12.14 -5.78 -11.32
N PRO A 226 12.23 -6.66 -10.29
CA PRO A 226 11.82 -6.33 -8.93
C PRO A 226 12.53 -5.10 -8.37
N GLY A 227 11.79 -4.25 -7.66
CA GLY A 227 12.34 -3.05 -7.03
C GLY A 227 11.32 -1.94 -6.85
N CYS A 228 11.79 -0.70 -6.84
CA CYS A 228 10.92 0.47 -6.78
C CYS A 228 10.21 0.76 -8.11
N GLY A 229 10.83 0.39 -9.25
CA GLY A 229 10.26 0.64 -10.57
C GLY A 229 9.91 2.11 -10.78
N LEU A 230 8.75 2.35 -11.35
CA LEU A 230 8.22 3.68 -11.62
C LEU A 230 7.88 4.49 -10.35
N CYS A 231 7.69 3.85 -9.19
CA CYS A 231 7.32 4.52 -7.93
C CYS A 231 8.20 5.74 -7.59
N CYS A 232 9.46 5.74 -7.98
CA CYS A 232 10.40 6.85 -7.75
C CYS A 232 10.67 7.71 -8.99
N GLY A 233 9.97 7.49 -10.10
CA GLY A 233 10.12 8.27 -11.33
C GLY A 233 11.50 8.17 -12.01
N ARG A 234 12.20 7.05 -11.84
CA ARG A 234 13.58 6.87 -12.34
C ARG A 234 13.75 5.79 -13.38
N THR A 235 12.77 4.89 -13.50
CA THR A 235 12.85 3.74 -14.42
C THR A 235 11.50 3.47 -15.07
N GLY A 236 11.51 3.05 -16.33
CA GLY A 236 10.42 2.51 -17.13
C GLY A 236 9.05 3.19 -16.97
N GLY A 237 8.56 3.83 -18.02
CA GLY A 237 7.24 4.43 -18.01
C GLY A 237 7.13 5.78 -17.32
N ILE A 238 8.23 6.53 -17.22
CA ILE A 238 8.22 7.91 -16.68
C ILE A 238 7.22 8.74 -17.49
N LEU A 239 6.33 9.43 -16.76
CA LEU A 239 5.23 10.18 -17.36
C LEU A 239 5.66 11.59 -17.76
N THR A 240 4.99 12.11 -18.78
CA THR A 240 5.19 13.45 -19.31
C THR A 240 3.99 14.37 -19.01
N ASP A 241 4.07 15.63 -19.42
CA ASP A 241 3.07 16.65 -19.14
C ASP A 241 1.66 16.24 -19.58
N GLY A 242 0.70 16.32 -18.67
CA GLY A 242 -0.71 16.04 -18.91
C GLY A 242 -1.12 14.57 -18.81
N GLU A 243 -0.18 13.64 -18.66
CA GLU A 243 -0.51 12.23 -18.47
C GLU A 243 -1.10 11.96 -17.08
N ARG A 244 -2.06 11.02 -17.03
CA ARG A 244 -2.71 10.51 -15.81
C ARG A 244 -2.34 9.07 -15.54
N VAL A 245 -1.98 8.79 -14.30
CA VAL A 245 -1.64 7.43 -13.87
C VAL A 245 -2.44 7.01 -12.63
N VAL A 246 -2.97 5.79 -12.67
CA VAL A 246 -3.47 5.10 -11.47
C VAL A 246 -2.37 4.17 -10.97
N ALA A 247 -1.95 4.34 -9.72
CA ALA A 247 -0.78 3.67 -9.18
C ALA A 247 -1.02 3.07 -7.79
N THR A 248 -0.36 1.97 -7.48
CA THR A 248 -0.48 1.30 -6.17
C THR A 248 0.66 1.66 -5.21
N ASN A 249 1.57 2.53 -5.60
CA ASN A 249 2.64 3.02 -4.74
C ASN A 249 2.10 3.87 -3.56
N ASN A 250 2.99 4.43 -2.75
CA ASN A 250 2.60 5.12 -1.52
C ASN A 250 2.51 6.64 -1.63
N ARG A 251 3.00 7.26 -2.72
CA ARG A 251 3.13 8.72 -2.84
C ARG A 251 2.71 9.23 -4.20
N ASN A 252 2.03 10.39 -4.21
CA ASN A 252 1.51 11.04 -5.42
C ASN A 252 1.81 12.54 -5.51
N PHE A 253 2.84 13.03 -4.79
CA PHE A 253 3.22 14.44 -4.86
C PHE A 253 3.76 14.82 -6.25
N LEU A 254 3.75 16.11 -6.53
CA LEU A 254 4.21 16.68 -7.80
C LEU A 254 5.62 16.23 -8.17
N GLY A 255 5.83 15.80 -9.40
CA GLY A 255 7.11 15.35 -9.92
C GLY A 255 7.54 13.95 -9.47
N ARG A 256 6.69 13.20 -8.74
CA ARG A 256 7.05 11.88 -8.20
C ARG A 256 7.31 10.83 -9.27
N MET A 257 6.53 10.81 -10.36
CA MET A 257 6.59 9.78 -11.40
C MET A 257 6.90 10.37 -12.79
N GLY A 258 7.37 11.61 -12.85
CA GLY A 258 7.66 12.31 -14.09
C GLY A 258 7.71 13.82 -13.87
N THR A 259 7.06 14.59 -14.74
CA THR A 259 6.99 16.04 -14.61
C THR A 259 6.03 16.46 -13.50
N SER A 260 6.08 17.73 -13.09
CA SER A 260 5.15 18.28 -12.09
C SER A 260 3.71 18.47 -12.60
N LYS A 261 3.45 18.20 -13.88
CA LYS A 261 2.12 18.29 -14.48
C LYS A 261 1.44 16.94 -14.69
N VAL A 262 1.98 15.89 -14.10
CA VAL A 262 1.40 14.56 -14.09
C VAL A 262 0.36 14.46 -12.98
N GLU A 263 -0.78 13.84 -13.28
CA GLU A 263 -1.81 13.52 -12.28
C GLU A 263 -1.65 12.08 -11.81
N ILE A 264 -1.29 11.90 -10.52
CA ILE A 264 -1.07 10.57 -9.93
C ILE A 264 -2.21 10.26 -8.96
N TYR A 265 -2.97 9.21 -9.25
CA TYR A 265 -4.04 8.67 -8.40
C TYR A 265 -3.56 7.40 -7.72
N LEU A 266 -3.57 7.35 -6.38
CA LEU A 266 -3.21 6.13 -5.66
C LEU A 266 -4.45 5.26 -5.45
N ALA A 267 -4.34 3.98 -5.75
CA ALA A 267 -5.42 3.00 -5.70
C ALA A 267 -4.98 1.66 -5.12
N SER A 268 -5.96 0.81 -4.82
CA SER A 268 -5.72 -0.62 -4.55
C SER A 268 -5.35 -1.38 -5.83
N PRO A 269 -4.69 -2.55 -5.73
CA PRO A 269 -4.37 -3.39 -6.88
C PRO A 269 -5.59 -3.79 -7.71
N LYS A 270 -6.73 -4.05 -7.06
CA LYS A 270 -7.99 -4.38 -7.74
C LYS A 270 -8.50 -3.22 -8.57
N THR A 271 -8.61 -2.04 -7.96
CA THR A 271 -9.04 -0.81 -8.64
C THR A 271 -8.09 -0.44 -9.78
N ALA A 272 -6.78 -0.50 -9.54
CA ALA A 272 -5.79 -0.21 -10.58
C ALA A 272 -5.91 -1.16 -11.79
N ALA A 273 -6.08 -2.45 -11.54
CA ALA A 273 -6.26 -3.44 -12.61
C ALA A 273 -7.57 -3.23 -13.40
N ALA A 274 -8.67 -2.88 -12.72
CA ALA A 274 -9.93 -2.55 -13.38
C ALA A 274 -9.79 -1.30 -14.26
N CYS A 275 -9.11 -0.27 -13.77
CA CYS A 275 -8.83 0.95 -14.53
C CYS A 275 -7.97 0.64 -15.78
N ALA A 276 -7.00 -0.26 -15.70
CA ALA A 276 -6.19 -0.65 -16.84
C ALA A 276 -7.02 -1.29 -17.97
N VAL A 277 -7.99 -2.12 -17.62
CA VAL A 277 -8.91 -2.73 -18.61
C VAL A 277 -9.85 -1.69 -19.20
N ALA A 278 -10.38 -0.80 -18.37
CA ALA A 278 -11.38 0.18 -18.81
C ALA A 278 -10.77 1.40 -19.55
N GLY A 279 -9.47 1.67 -19.40
CA GLY A 279 -8.81 2.88 -19.91
C GLY A 279 -9.22 4.16 -19.17
N LYS A 280 -9.91 4.01 -18.05
CA LYS A 280 -10.43 5.10 -17.24
C LYS A 280 -10.61 4.67 -15.79
N ILE A 281 -10.75 5.63 -14.88
CA ILE A 281 -11.06 5.35 -13.48
C ILE A 281 -12.41 4.63 -13.40
N THR A 282 -12.43 3.49 -12.74
CA THR A 282 -13.62 2.66 -12.52
C THR A 282 -13.46 1.78 -11.28
N ARG A 283 -14.56 1.27 -10.76
CA ARG A 283 -14.58 0.24 -9.71
C ARG A 283 -14.17 -1.13 -10.27
N ALA A 284 -13.61 -1.98 -9.41
CA ALA A 284 -13.29 -3.38 -9.71
C ALA A 284 -14.51 -4.30 -9.58
#